data_b2a444d03bdb5aa200594e716f264097
#
_entry.id   b2a444d03bdb5aa200594e716f264097
#
_cell.length_a   1.000
_cell.length_b   1.000
_cell.length_c   1.000
_cell.angle_alpha   90.00
_cell.angle_beta   90.00
_cell.angle_gamma   90.00
#
_symmetry.space_group_name_H-M   'P 1'
#
loop_
_entity.id
_entity.type
_entity.pdbx_description
1 polymer ?
#
loop_
_entity_poly.entity_id
_entity_poly.type
_entity_poly.pdbx_seq_one_letter_code
_entity_poly.pdbx_strand_id
1 'polypeptide(L)'
;MPWERKTVDNQRSEFVARATMGEESLSALCRKYGISRPTGYKWFERYKGGETMLDRPHTPFRKPFKTSPDVELRIVDVRAAHPTWGARKIQRFLVDKGENSVPAASTINDILKRNGCISELASEQHTPWKRFARDRPNALWQMDYKGHFGMTNGQRCHGLTILDDHSRFSLCLDAKENERWEGTKASLDRVFEEFGIPDAILCDNGAPWADNHGGYTPFEIWMMQMDVTPMHGKPGHPQTQGKDERFHRTLKEDLLLRKPLTDLAEAQKEFDEFRDCYNHERPHGALELDVPAKHYRPSRRKVVENPTEPEYDSGKNLRKVNCCGYVSVYKKRYYLSESFIGKYIELRPLEGDLLALVYGNFEIARIDLEAKKFDSRKIYRIRNV
;
A
#
# COMPACT_ATOMS: atom_id res chain seq x y z
N MET A 1 47.79 8.64 -27.07
CA MET A 1 47.22 9.38 -25.96
C MET A 1 46.27 10.41 -26.54
N PRO A 2 44.96 10.35 -26.25
CA PRO A 2 44.07 11.41 -26.71
C PRO A 2 44.41 12.72 -25.94
N TRP A 3 44.52 13.80 -26.71
CA TRP A 3 44.80 15.14 -26.15
C TRP A 3 43.62 15.53 -25.24
N GLU A 4 43.92 15.90 -23.97
CA GLU A 4 42.90 16.43 -23.07
C GLU A 4 42.32 17.72 -23.68
N ARG A 5 41.00 17.81 -23.79
CA ARG A 5 40.32 19.06 -24.18
C ARG A 5 40.53 20.07 -23.06
N LYS A 6 41.26 21.17 -23.35
CA LYS A 6 41.43 22.26 -22.38
C LYS A 6 40.07 22.80 -21.98
N THR A 7 39.80 22.87 -20.68
CA THR A 7 38.60 23.51 -20.16
C THR A 7 38.62 25.01 -20.46
N VAL A 8 37.45 25.66 -20.43
CA VAL A 8 37.34 27.12 -20.73
C VAL A 8 38.14 27.93 -19.71
N ASP A 9 38.19 27.52 -18.45
CA ASP A 9 39.00 28.18 -17.38
C ASP A 9 40.48 28.00 -17.60
N ASN A 10 40.93 26.84 -18.10
CA ASN A 10 42.34 26.64 -18.50
C ASN A 10 42.73 27.55 -19.67
N GLN A 11 41.86 27.72 -20.67
CA GLN A 11 42.07 28.64 -21.78
C GLN A 11 42.13 30.10 -21.36
N ARG A 12 41.26 30.51 -20.41
CA ARG A 12 41.27 31.84 -19.81
C ARG A 12 42.57 32.12 -19.05
N SER A 13 42.98 31.14 -18.23
CA SER A 13 44.23 31.23 -17.45
C SER A 13 45.44 31.32 -18.38
N GLU A 14 45.50 30.55 -19.44
CA GLU A 14 46.57 30.61 -20.45
C GLU A 14 46.58 31.93 -21.20
N PHE A 15 45.42 32.44 -21.63
CA PHE A 15 45.28 33.76 -22.29
C PHE A 15 45.83 34.87 -21.42
N VAL A 16 45.45 34.88 -20.14
CA VAL A 16 45.86 35.96 -19.21
C VAL A 16 47.36 35.87 -18.88
N ALA A 17 47.91 34.62 -18.71
CA ALA A 17 49.33 34.43 -18.47
C ALA A 17 50.15 35.01 -19.62
N ARG A 18 49.76 34.70 -20.88
CA ARG A 18 50.44 35.25 -22.06
C ARG A 18 50.30 36.78 -22.20
N ALA A 19 49.14 37.31 -21.85
CA ALA A 19 48.91 38.75 -21.84
C ALA A 19 49.81 39.47 -20.78
N THR A 20 50.11 38.79 -19.70
CA THR A 20 50.98 39.34 -18.60
C THR A 20 52.46 39.28 -19.00
N MET A 21 52.89 38.28 -19.77
CA MET A 21 54.27 38.19 -20.28
C MET A 21 54.62 39.29 -21.27
N GLY A 22 53.61 39.93 -21.90
CA GLY A 22 53.84 41.11 -22.74
C GLY A 22 54.47 40.83 -24.13
N GLU A 23 54.62 39.54 -24.52
CA GLU A 23 55.22 39.11 -25.80
C GLU A 23 54.33 39.43 -26.99
N GLU A 24 53.01 39.47 -26.81
CA GLU A 24 52.03 39.79 -27.83
C GLU A 24 51.07 40.85 -27.34
N SER A 25 50.58 41.74 -28.23
CA SER A 25 49.56 42.72 -27.80
C SER A 25 48.24 42.04 -27.45
N LEU A 26 47.51 42.57 -26.44
CA LEU A 26 46.22 42.00 -26.00
C LEU A 26 45.22 41.83 -27.18
N SER A 27 45.29 42.76 -28.16
CA SER A 27 44.46 42.68 -29.38
C SER A 27 44.85 41.54 -30.28
N ALA A 28 46.11 41.15 -30.34
CA ALA A 28 46.60 40.00 -31.11
C ALA A 28 46.19 38.69 -30.43
N LEU A 29 46.33 38.64 -29.10
CA LEU A 29 45.89 37.52 -28.30
C LEU A 29 44.37 37.27 -28.42
N CYS A 30 43.54 38.34 -28.37
CA CYS A 30 42.09 38.21 -28.56
C CYS A 30 41.74 37.56 -29.91
N ARG A 31 42.44 37.95 -30.99
CA ARG A 31 42.24 37.30 -32.31
C ARG A 31 42.66 35.85 -32.33
N LYS A 32 43.76 35.51 -31.69
CA LYS A 32 44.29 34.15 -31.59
C LYS A 32 43.37 33.21 -30.81
N TYR A 33 42.73 33.68 -29.73
CA TYR A 33 41.79 32.93 -28.92
C TYR A 33 40.34 33.03 -29.41
N GLY A 34 40.08 33.76 -30.51
CA GLY A 34 38.73 33.90 -31.08
C GLY A 34 37.71 34.64 -30.16
N ILE A 35 38.21 35.55 -29.30
CA ILE A 35 37.37 36.31 -28.36
C ILE A 35 37.36 37.80 -28.75
N SER A 36 36.28 38.50 -28.35
CA SER A 36 36.21 39.95 -28.54
C SER A 36 37.19 40.70 -27.62
N ARG A 37 37.65 41.89 -28.05
CA ARG A 37 38.52 42.74 -27.22
C ARG A 37 37.89 43.03 -25.83
N PRO A 38 36.62 43.44 -25.71
CA PRO A 38 36.01 43.64 -24.42
C PRO A 38 36.06 42.39 -23.51
N THR A 39 35.89 41.19 -24.09
CA THR A 39 36.02 39.94 -23.35
C THR A 39 37.44 39.68 -22.87
N GLY A 40 38.45 39.97 -23.70
CA GLY A 40 39.85 39.86 -23.32
C GLY A 40 40.25 40.83 -22.20
N TYR A 41 39.87 42.12 -22.30
CA TYR A 41 40.08 43.07 -21.24
C TYR A 41 39.39 42.71 -19.96
N LYS A 42 38.14 42.24 -20.01
CA LYS A 42 37.40 41.76 -18.84
C LYS A 42 38.17 40.67 -18.05
N TRP A 43 38.70 39.68 -18.74
CA TRP A 43 39.44 38.60 -18.07
C TRP A 43 40.81 39.08 -17.58
N PHE A 44 41.49 39.94 -18.32
CA PHE A 44 42.77 40.51 -17.91
C PHE A 44 42.67 41.39 -16.65
N GLU A 45 41.65 42.24 -16.56
CA GLU A 45 41.41 43.06 -15.36
C GLU A 45 40.98 42.21 -14.15
N ARG A 46 40.20 41.16 -14.37
CA ARG A 46 39.86 40.22 -13.27
C ARG A 46 41.12 39.51 -12.72
N TYR A 47 42.04 39.14 -13.56
CA TYR A 47 43.31 38.54 -13.13
C TYR A 47 44.15 39.53 -12.33
N LYS A 48 44.27 40.77 -12.79
CA LYS A 48 45.00 41.83 -12.05
C LYS A 48 44.39 42.11 -10.70
N GLY A 49 43.07 41.96 -10.59
CA GLY A 49 42.35 42.09 -9.32
C GLY A 49 42.41 40.83 -8.42
N GLY A 50 43.17 39.79 -8.80
CA GLY A 50 43.33 38.55 -8.02
C GLY A 50 42.06 37.65 -8.01
N GLU A 51 41.10 37.90 -8.94
CA GLU A 51 39.89 37.10 -9.03
C GLU A 51 40.11 35.76 -9.77
N THR A 52 39.25 34.78 -9.47
CA THR A 52 39.29 33.47 -10.16
C THR A 52 38.87 33.57 -11.63
N MET A 53 39.39 32.68 -12.49
CA MET A 53 39.03 32.60 -13.91
C MET A 53 37.73 31.84 -14.15
N LEU A 54 37.06 31.36 -13.09
CA LEU A 54 35.76 30.70 -13.13
C LEU A 54 34.64 31.70 -13.45
N ASP A 55 33.58 31.23 -14.05
CA ASP A 55 32.39 32.05 -14.25
C ASP A 55 31.76 32.43 -12.89
N ARG A 56 31.36 33.68 -12.77
CA ARG A 56 30.60 34.11 -11.58
C ARG A 56 29.22 33.44 -11.63
N PRO A 57 28.71 32.91 -10.49
CA PRO A 57 27.39 32.36 -10.46
C PRO A 57 26.35 33.41 -10.90
N HIS A 58 25.49 33.02 -11.85
CA HIS A 58 24.39 33.87 -12.34
C HIS A 58 23.21 34.00 -11.34
N THR A 59 23.42 33.65 -10.10
CA THR A 59 22.37 33.68 -9.07
C THR A 59 22.14 35.11 -8.64
N PRO A 60 20.91 35.67 -8.74
CA PRO A 60 20.59 36.99 -8.29
C PRO A 60 20.89 37.18 -6.79
N PHE A 61 21.45 38.34 -6.43
CA PHE A 61 21.70 38.71 -5.03
C PHE A 61 20.42 38.74 -4.18
N ARG A 62 19.30 39.19 -4.78
CA ARG A 62 17.98 39.16 -4.15
C ARG A 62 17.16 38.01 -4.72
N LYS A 63 16.68 37.18 -3.83
CA LYS A 63 15.76 36.07 -4.14
C LYS A 63 14.43 36.33 -3.42
N PRO A 64 13.57 37.24 -3.91
CA PRO A 64 12.35 37.67 -3.21
C PRO A 64 11.35 36.54 -3.00
N PHE A 65 11.45 35.45 -3.79
CA PHE A 65 10.58 34.26 -3.71
C PHE A 65 11.26 33.07 -3.04
N LYS A 66 12.38 33.26 -2.33
CA LYS A 66 13.01 32.18 -1.58
C LYS A 66 12.09 31.79 -0.43
N THR A 67 11.82 30.50 -0.28
CA THR A 67 11.09 29.94 0.88
C THR A 67 11.76 30.39 2.17
N SER A 68 10.98 30.80 3.16
CA SER A 68 11.51 31.24 4.46
C SER A 68 12.20 30.05 5.17
N PRO A 69 13.22 30.31 5.99
CA PRO A 69 13.91 29.28 6.75
C PRO A 69 12.97 28.45 7.62
N ASP A 70 11.94 29.05 8.21
CA ASP A 70 10.97 28.37 9.07
C ASP A 70 10.14 27.35 8.30
N VAL A 71 9.69 27.70 7.08
CA VAL A 71 8.96 26.77 6.21
C VAL A 71 9.88 25.65 5.72
N GLU A 72 11.17 25.95 5.41
CA GLU A 72 12.13 24.90 5.06
C GLU A 72 12.34 23.93 6.21
N LEU A 73 12.54 24.44 7.42
CA LEU A 73 12.69 23.61 8.63
C LEU A 73 11.45 22.72 8.82
N ARG A 74 10.26 23.32 8.72
CA ARG A 74 9.00 22.58 8.84
C ARG A 74 8.87 21.44 7.83
N ILE A 75 9.28 21.65 6.58
CA ILE A 75 9.29 20.60 5.53
C ILE A 75 10.27 19.47 5.91
N VAL A 76 11.45 19.80 6.42
CA VAL A 76 12.45 18.82 6.85
C VAL A 76 11.97 18.04 8.06
N ASP A 77 11.31 18.67 9.03
CA ASP A 77 10.73 18.04 10.21
C ASP A 77 9.64 17.02 9.83
N VAL A 78 8.72 17.42 8.92
CA VAL A 78 7.69 16.49 8.41
C VAL A 78 8.34 15.30 7.68
N ARG A 79 9.41 15.54 6.91
CA ARG A 79 10.15 14.45 6.26
C ARG A 79 10.85 13.54 7.26
N ALA A 80 11.42 14.09 8.32
CA ALA A 80 12.06 13.31 9.38
C ALA A 80 11.06 12.45 10.16
N ALA A 81 9.87 13.00 10.45
CA ALA A 81 8.76 12.27 11.06
C ALA A 81 8.22 11.17 10.13
N HIS A 82 8.12 11.44 8.82
CA HIS A 82 7.53 10.56 7.82
C HIS A 82 8.49 10.30 6.64
N PRO A 83 9.52 9.45 6.79
CA PRO A 83 10.59 9.28 5.79
C PRO A 83 10.12 8.78 4.42
N THR A 84 8.95 8.13 4.32
CA THR A 84 8.40 7.65 3.04
C THR A 84 7.55 8.69 2.29
N TRP A 85 7.33 9.86 2.91
CA TRP A 85 6.51 10.89 2.27
C TRP A 85 7.30 11.71 1.27
N GLY A 86 6.94 11.64 0.00
CA GLY A 86 7.50 12.51 -1.04
C GLY A 86 6.88 13.92 -1.02
N ALA A 87 7.47 14.82 -1.79
CA ALA A 87 7.12 16.24 -1.83
C ALA A 87 5.61 16.53 -1.97
N ARG A 88 4.88 15.78 -2.81
CA ARG A 88 3.42 15.96 -2.97
C ARG A 88 2.63 15.65 -1.70
N LYS A 89 3.03 14.64 -0.94
CA LYS A 89 2.37 14.28 0.31
C LYS A 89 2.66 15.32 1.39
N ILE A 90 3.92 15.75 1.50
CA ILE A 90 4.32 16.79 2.44
C ILE A 90 3.56 18.09 2.14
N GLN A 91 3.48 18.48 0.87
CA GLN A 91 2.70 19.65 0.46
C GLN A 91 1.25 19.55 0.91
N ARG A 92 0.59 18.43 0.58
CA ARG A 92 -0.82 18.23 0.93
C ARG A 92 -1.05 18.24 2.43
N PHE A 93 -0.20 17.56 3.19
CA PHE A 93 -0.26 17.52 4.65
C PHE A 93 -0.14 18.92 5.28
N LEU A 94 0.83 19.71 4.82
CA LEU A 94 1.01 21.10 5.33
C LEU A 94 -0.19 21.99 5.01
N VAL A 95 -0.78 21.84 3.82
CA VAL A 95 -2.00 22.55 3.44
C VAL A 95 -3.18 22.11 4.33
N ASP A 96 -3.36 20.81 4.55
CA ASP A 96 -4.45 20.28 5.39
C ASP A 96 -4.30 20.68 6.89
N LYS A 97 -3.06 20.92 7.36
CA LYS A 97 -2.78 21.46 8.70
C LYS A 97 -2.95 22.99 8.78
N GLY A 98 -3.33 23.66 7.67
CA GLY A 98 -3.58 25.09 7.64
C GLY A 98 -2.32 25.96 7.57
N GLU A 99 -1.18 25.42 7.18
CA GLU A 99 0.06 26.18 7.01
C GLU A 99 -0.08 27.24 5.90
N ASN A 100 0.30 28.45 6.20
CA ASN A 100 0.30 29.54 5.22
C ASN A 100 1.54 29.46 4.31
N SER A 101 1.37 29.78 3.04
CA SER A 101 2.48 29.89 2.08
C SER A 101 3.25 28.59 1.82
N VAL A 102 2.54 27.44 1.75
CA VAL A 102 3.16 26.15 1.42
C VAL A 102 3.71 26.19 -0.01
N PRO A 103 5.01 25.90 -0.23
CA PRO A 103 5.61 25.92 -1.55
C PRO A 103 5.06 24.84 -2.48
N ALA A 104 5.25 25.01 -3.79
CA ALA A 104 4.95 23.98 -4.77
C ALA A 104 5.75 22.70 -4.51
N ALA A 105 5.20 21.54 -4.91
CA ALA A 105 5.84 20.24 -4.69
C ALA A 105 7.25 20.15 -5.32
N SER A 106 7.50 20.84 -6.45
CA SER A 106 8.84 20.95 -7.03
C SER A 106 9.82 21.62 -6.08
N THR A 107 9.42 22.77 -5.51
CA THR A 107 10.24 23.53 -4.55
C THR A 107 10.50 22.70 -3.28
N ILE A 108 9.48 21.98 -2.76
CA ILE A 108 9.65 21.05 -1.63
C ILE A 108 10.66 19.97 -1.98
N ASN A 109 10.57 19.39 -3.18
CA ASN A 109 11.52 18.37 -3.63
C ASN A 109 12.97 18.91 -3.66
N ASP A 110 13.17 20.15 -4.13
CA ASP A 110 14.48 20.80 -4.14
C ASP A 110 15.00 21.10 -2.73
N ILE A 111 14.10 21.49 -1.81
CA ILE A 111 14.42 21.66 -0.38
C ILE A 111 14.90 20.32 0.20
N LEU A 112 14.16 19.24 -0.03
CA LEU A 112 14.53 17.90 0.46
C LEU A 112 15.85 17.41 -0.12
N LYS A 113 16.14 17.65 -1.42
CA LYS A 113 17.41 17.30 -2.05
C LYS A 113 18.59 18.04 -1.41
N ARG A 114 18.51 19.37 -1.28
CA ARG A 114 19.62 20.15 -0.72
C ARG A 114 19.89 19.88 0.77
N ASN A 115 18.87 19.39 1.51
CA ASN A 115 19.01 18.95 2.90
C ASN A 115 19.37 17.45 3.02
N GLY A 116 19.73 16.77 1.92
CA GLY A 116 20.16 15.38 1.95
C GLY A 116 19.06 14.35 2.28
N CYS A 117 17.78 14.77 2.22
CA CYS A 117 16.64 13.92 2.55
C CYS A 117 16.21 12.97 1.41
N ILE A 118 16.85 13.05 0.24
CA ILE A 118 16.55 12.22 -0.93
C ILE A 118 17.86 11.66 -1.48
N SER A 119 17.96 10.32 -1.60
CA SER A 119 19.06 9.66 -2.29
C SER A 119 18.74 9.54 -3.79
N GLU A 120 19.72 9.76 -4.67
CA GLU A 120 19.53 9.70 -6.13
C GLU A 120 19.20 8.29 -6.63
N LEU A 121 19.68 7.24 -5.93
CA LEU A 121 19.47 5.84 -6.29
C LEU A 121 18.01 5.33 -6.11
N ALA A 122 17.18 6.01 -5.33
CA ALA A 122 15.83 5.55 -5.04
C ALA A 122 14.78 5.90 -6.14
N SER A 123 15.17 6.71 -7.14
CA SER A 123 14.23 7.28 -8.14
C SER A 123 13.95 6.35 -9.33
N GLU A 124 14.79 5.36 -9.61
CA GLU A 124 14.77 4.61 -10.88
C GLU A 124 13.85 3.37 -10.92
N GLN A 125 13.22 2.98 -9.81
CA GLN A 125 12.53 1.68 -9.70
C GLN A 125 10.99 1.75 -9.76
N HIS A 126 10.38 2.76 -10.35
CA HIS A 126 8.92 2.90 -10.31
C HIS A 126 8.24 2.44 -11.59
N THR A 127 7.56 1.28 -11.55
CA THR A 127 6.68 0.77 -12.62
C THR A 127 5.20 1.04 -12.29
N PRO A 128 4.40 1.62 -13.21
CA PRO A 128 2.97 1.85 -12.95
C PRO A 128 2.16 0.56 -13.11
N TRP A 129 1.27 0.26 -12.14
CA TRP A 129 0.40 -0.92 -12.12
C TRP A 129 -1.04 -0.56 -12.47
N LYS A 130 -1.75 -1.47 -13.16
CA LYS A 130 -3.21 -1.34 -13.34
C LYS A 130 -3.92 -1.51 -12.01
N ARG A 131 -4.69 -0.50 -11.60
CA ARG A 131 -5.40 -0.48 -10.33
C ARG A 131 -6.80 -1.07 -10.49
N PHE A 132 -7.13 -2.04 -9.63
CA PHE A 132 -8.49 -2.48 -9.38
C PHE A 132 -8.94 -1.87 -8.03
N ALA A 133 -10.16 -1.33 -7.97
CA ALA A 133 -10.77 -0.88 -6.73
C ALA A 133 -12.28 -1.10 -6.81
N ARG A 134 -12.90 -1.44 -5.70
CA ARG A 134 -14.36 -1.48 -5.58
C ARG A 134 -14.91 -0.06 -5.64
N ASP A 135 -16.15 0.06 -6.03
CA ASP A 135 -16.86 1.33 -6.27
C ASP A 135 -17.31 2.03 -4.98
N ARG A 136 -17.43 1.31 -3.88
CA ARG A 136 -17.88 1.84 -2.58
C ARG A 136 -17.19 1.19 -1.38
N PRO A 137 -17.15 1.89 -0.22
CA PRO A 137 -16.68 1.33 1.03
C PRO A 137 -17.48 0.08 1.44
N ASN A 138 -16.83 -0.83 2.14
CA ASN A 138 -17.39 -2.08 2.66
C ASN A 138 -17.90 -3.06 1.59
N ALA A 139 -17.70 -2.80 0.30
CA ALA A 139 -17.97 -3.79 -0.75
C ALA A 139 -16.99 -4.96 -0.70
N LEU A 140 -15.75 -4.70 -0.30
CA LEU A 140 -14.70 -5.70 -0.12
C LEU A 140 -13.70 -5.23 0.93
N TRP A 141 -13.43 -6.06 1.92
CA TRP A 141 -12.27 -5.91 2.78
C TRP A 141 -11.19 -6.89 2.37
N GLN A 142 -9.94 -6.47 2.42
CA GLN A 142 -8.78 -7.33 2.26
C GLN A 142 -8.22 -7.62 3.64
N MET A 143 -7.93 -8.88 3.93
CA MET A 143 -7.41 -9.33 5.22
C MET A 143 -6.21 -10.23 5.00
N ASP A 144 -5.15 -9.96 5.72
CA ASP A 144 -3.89 -10.71 5.59
C ASP A 144 -3.06 -10.63 6.87
N TYR A 145 -2.17 -11.59 7.05
CA TYR A 145 -1.09 -11.48 8.01
C TYR A 145 0.17 -10.96 7.33
N LYS A 146 0.78 -9.94 7.92
CA LYS A 146 2.07 -9.39 7.46
C LYS A 146 3.21 -10.41 7.47
N GLY A 147 2.96 -11.63 7.92
CA GLY A 147 3.97 -12.56 8.37
C GLY A 147 4.52 -12.12 9.74
N HIS A 148 5.61 -12.71 10.19
CA HIS A 148 6.15 -12.41 11.51
C HIS A 148 7.43 -11.57 11.46
N PHE A 149 7.66 -10.84 12.55
CA PHE A 149 8.93 -10.20 12.85
C PHE A 149 9.33 -10.47 14.31
N GLY A 150 10.64 -10.46 14.59
CA GLY A 150 11.15 -10.67 15.94
C GLY A 150 11.04 -9.42 16.80
N MET A 151 10.72 -9.60 18.07
CA MET A 151 10.75 -8.57 19.11
C MET A 151 11.99 -8.74 19.99
N THR A 152 12.38 -7.69 20.72
CA THR A 152 13.63 -7.73 21.52
C THR A 152 13.55 -8.68 22.72
N ASN A 153 12.36 -9.05 23.17
CA ASN A 153 12.13 -10.07 24.20
C ASN A 153 12.27 -11.52 23.65
N GLY A 154 12.63 -11.71 22.38
CA GLY A 154 12.77 -13.01 21.73
C GLY A 154 11.48 -13.62 21.19
N GLN A 155 10.33 -13.04 21.44
CA GLN A 155 9.04 -13.47 20.87
C GLN A 155 8.87 -12.98 19.43
N ARG A 156 7.88 -13.55 18.72
CA ARG A 156 7.48 -13.13 17.39
C ARG A 156 6.14 -12.39 17.45
N CYS A 157 6.01 -11.34 16.65
CA CYS A 157 4.76 -10.65 16.42
C CYS A 157 4.26 -10.94 15.02
N HIS A 158 2.98 -11.32 14.89
CA HIS A 158 2.24 -11.52 13.65
C HIS A 158 1.24 -10.37 13.49
N GLY A 159 1.46 -9.49 12.52
CA GLY A 159 0.59 -8.34 12.29
C GLY A 159 -0.64 -8.73 11.47
N LEU A 160 -1.83 -8.80 12.08
CA LEU A 160 -3.10 -8.98 11.37
C LEU A 160 -3.56 -7.64 10.81
N THR A 161 -3.84 -7.58 9.52
CA THR A 161 -4.31 -6.38 8.81
C THR A 161 -5.67 -6.61 8.19
N ILE A 162 -6.54 -5.60 8.27
CA ILE A 162 -7.82 -5.56 7.54
C ILE A 162 -7.96 -4.17 6.92
N LEU A 163 -8.09 -4.13 5.59
CA LEU A 163 -8.20 -2.89 4.82
C LEU A 163 -9.49 -2.85 4.02
N ASP A 164 -10.13 -1.70 3.98
CA ASP A 164 -11.21 -1.46 3.01
C ASP A 164 -10.62 -1.24 1.60
N ASP A 165 -11.09 -2.04 0.64
CA ASP A 165 -10.58 -2.03 -0.74
C ASP A 165 -10.81 -0.71 -1.46
N HIS A 166 -11.91 -0.03 -1.20
CA HIS A 166 -12.26 1.25 -1.83
C HIS A 166 -11.45 2.40 -1.25
N SER A 167 -11.59 2.64 0.05
CA SER A 167 -11.05 3.81 0.74
C SER A 167 -9.59 3.66 1.18
N ARG A 168 -9.04 2.46 1.20
CA ARG A 168 -7.73 2.14 1.80
C ARG A 168 -7.72 2.29 3.33
N PHE A 169 -8.85 2.50 3.97
CA PHE A 169 -8.96 2.67 5.41
C PHE A 169 -8.52 1.38 6.11
N SER A 170 -7.60 1.50 7.04
CA SER A 170 -7.14 0.39 7.87
C SER A 170 -8.12 0.19 9.02
N LEU A 171 -8.93 -0.87 8.93
CA LEU A 171 -9.92 -1.24 9.92
C LEU A 171 -9.27 -1.96 11.11
N CYS A 172 -8.21 -2.70 10.85
CA CYS A 172 -7.48 -3.46 11.83
C CYS A 172 -5.97 -3.44 11.53
N LEU A 173 -5.19 -3.32 12.59
CA LEU A 173 -3.78 -3.63 12.62
C LEU A 173 -3.47 -4.16 14.01
N ASP A 174 -3.51 -5.47 14.18
CA ASP A 174 -3.39 -6.12 15.48
C ASP A 174 -2.06 -6.88 15.60
N ALA A 175 -1.39 -6.68 16.72
CA ALA A 175 -0.22 -7.45 17.12
C ALA A 175 -0.67 -8.80 17.72
N LYS A 176 -0.38 -9.89 17.03
CA LYS A 176 -0.76 -11.25 17.45
C LYS A 176 0.47 -12.09 17.78
N GLU A 177 0.32 -13.01 18.72
CA GLU A 177 1.34 -14.01 19.07
C GLU A 177 1.47 -15.10 18.00
N ASN A 178 0.38 -15.38 17.30
CA ASN A 178 0.28 -16.41 16.26
C ASN A 178 -0.87 -16.11 15.28
N GLU A 179 -0.95 -16.90 14.21
CA GLU A 179 -1.95 -16.77 13.14
C GLU A 179 -3.12 -17.77 13.33
N ARG A 180 -3.57 -18.00 14.55
CA ARG A 180 -4.66 -18.94 14.83
C ARG A 180 -6.03 -18.28 14.67
N TRP A 181 -7.01 -19.14 14.35
CA TRP A 181 -8.39 -18.71 14.11
C TRP A 181 -9.02 -17.97 15.30
N GLU A 182 -8.81 -18.47 16.52
CA GLU A 182 -9.40 -17.88 17.73
C GLU A 182 -8.98 -16.41 17.91
N GLY A 183 -7.69 -16.13 17.75
CA GLY A 183 -7.15 -14.78 17.85
C GLY A 183 -7.64 -13.86 16.72
N THR A 184 -7.76 -14.41 15.51
CA THR A 184 -8.30 -13.70 14.36
C THR A 184 -9.78 -13.39 14.52
N LYS A 185 -10.57 -14.38 14.99
CA LYS A 185 -12.00 -14.20 15.24
C LYS A 185 -12.25 -13.07 16.24
N ALA A 186 -11.50 -13.03 17.34
CA ALA A 186 -11.62 -11.96 18.33
C ALA A 186 -11.37 -10.56 17.74
N SER A 187 -10.41 -10.45 16.81
CA SER A 187 -10.18 -9.19 16.08
C SER A 187 -11.34 -8.84 15.16
N LEU A 188 -11.86 -9.83 14.42
CA LEU A 188 -13.00 -9.62 13.51
C LEU A 188 -14.28 -9.25 14.28
N ASP A 189 -14.56 -9.90 15.42
CA ASP A 189 -15.71 -9.56 16.26
C ASP A 189 -15.66 -8.07 16.65
N ARG A 190 -14.51 -7.59 17.15
CA ARG A 190 -14.29 -6.17 17.49
C ARG A 190 -14.46 -5.24 16.29
N VAL A 191 -13.85 -5.59 15.14
CA VAL A 191 -13.94 -4.80 13.92
C VAL A 191 -15.37 -4.73 13.40
N PHE A 192 -16.11 -5.83 13.47
CA PHE A 192 -17.52 -5.86 13.06
C PHE A 192 -18.44 -5.08 13.99
N GLU A 193 -18.17 -5.06 15.28
CA GLU A 193 -18.89 -4.20 16.23
C GLU A 193 -18.67 -2.71 15.91
N GLU A 194 -17.43 -2.32 15.67
CA GLU A 194 -17.03 -0.93 15.45
C GLU A 194 -17.48 -0.41 14.08
N PHE A 195 -17.25 -1.19 13.01
CA PHE A 195 -17.42 -0.73 11.63
C PHE A 195 -18.61 -1.37 10.90
N GLY A 196 -19.31 -2.33 11.50
CA GLY A 196 -20.29 -3.16 10.81
C GLY A 196 -19.64 -4.19 9.89
N ILE A 197 -20.45 -5.00 9.18
CA ILE A 197 -19.95 -6.10 8.34
C ILE A 197 -19.89 -5.70 6.86
N PRO A 198 -18.86 -6.17 6.10
CA PRO A 198 -18.73 -5.92 4.66
C PRO A 198 -19.62 -6.86 3.84
N ASP A 199 -19.66 -6.65 2.51
CA ASP A 199 -20.28 -7.62 1.60
C ASP A 199 -19.40 -8.84 1.35
N ALA A 200 -18.07 -8.65 1.34
CA ALA A 200 -17.10 -9.70 1.11
C ALA A 200 -15.78 -9.43 1.86
N ILE A 201 -15.08 -10.51 2.20
CA ILE A 201 -13.70 -10.46 2.71
C ILE A 201 -12.83 -11.31 1.79
N LEU A 202 -11.71 -10.73 1.32
CA LEU A 202 -10.69 -11.39 0.53
C LEU A 202 -9.50 -11.72 1.41
N CYS A 203 -9.15 -13.01 1.45
CA CYS A 203 -7.97 -13.54 2.13
C CYS A 203 -7.04 -14.24 1.12
N ASP A 204 -5.84 -14.58 1.55
CA ASP A 204 -4.98 -15.51 0.82
C ASP A 204 -5.49 -16.96 0.93
N ASN A 205 -4.72 -17.92 0.37
CA ASN A 205 -5.03 -19.35 0.45
C ASN A 205 -4.29 -20.05 1.61
N GLY A 206 -3.71 -19.28 2.53
CA GLY A 206 -3.00 -19.80 3.70
C GLY A 206 -3.93 -20.13 4.88
N ALA A 207 -3.39 -20.84 5.86
CA ALA A 207 -4.07 -20.98 7.15
C ALA A 207 -4.09 -19.61 7.87
N PRO A 208 -5.16 -19.29 8.62
CA PRO A 208 -6.31 -20.13 8.97
C PRO A 208 -7.51 -20.00 8.00
N TRP A 209 -7.32 -19.34 6.85
CA TRP A 209 -8.42 -18.97 5.94
C TRP A 209 -8.87 -20.09 5.02
N ALA A 210 -7.94 -20.90 4.53
CA ALA A 210 -8.21 -21.94 3.57
C ALA A 210 -7.78 -23.34 4.09
N ASP A 211 -8.52 -24.36 3.68
CA ASP A 211 -8.17 -25.76 3.94
C ASP A 211 -7.27 -26.30 2.82
N ASN A 212 -6.09 -26.81 3.19
CA ASN A 212 -5.13 -27.43 2.28
C ASN A 212 -5.66 -28.72 1.62
N HIS A 213 -6.69 -29.34 2.19
CA HIS A 213 -7.32 -30.57 1.69
C HIS A 213 -8.54 -30.32 0.80
N GLY A 214 -8.90 -29.07 0.61
CA GLY A 214 -9.95 -28.69 -0.32
C GLY A 214 -11.35 -28.60 0.25
N GLY A 215 -11.49 -28.61 1.55
CA GLY A 215 -12.73 -28.37 2.25
C GLY A 215 -12.97 -26.88 2.55
N TYR A 216 -14.01 -26.64 3.32
CA TYR A 216 -14.36 -25.34 3.86
C TYR A 216 -13.85 -25.21 5.29
N THR A 217 -13.38 -24.03 5.65
CA THR A 217 -12.91 -23.75 7.02
C THR A 217 -14.03 -23.23 7.91
N PRO A 218 -13.88 -23.31 9.26
CA PRO A 218 -14.80 -22.67 10.19
C PRO A 218 -14.96 -21.15 9.93
N PHE A 219 -13.89 -20.48 9.48
CA PHE A 219 -13.92 -19.09 9.08
C PHE A 219 -14.92 -18.83 7.93
N GLU A 220 -14.83 -19.62 6.84
CA GLU A 220 -15.71 -19.42 5.68
C GLU A 220 -17.17 -19.67 6.03
N ILE A 221 -17.46 -20.69 6.86
CA ILE A 221 -18.83 -20.97 7.32
C ILE A 221 -19.36 -19.84 8.17
N TRP A 222 -18.56 -19.34 9.12
CA TRP A 222 -18.94 -18.23 9.98
C TRP A 222 -19.22 -16.95 9.16
N MET A 223 -18.42 -16.68 8.12
CA MET A 223 -18.68 -15.58 7.19
C MET A 223 -20.02 -15.75 6.47
N MET A 224 -20.28 -16.94 5.93
CA MET A 224 -21.55 -17.23 5.24
C MET A 224 -22.77 -17.11 6.15
N GLN A 225 -22.65 -17.53 7.42
CA GLN A 225 -23.71 -17.36 8.42
C GLN A 225 -24.05 -15.87 8.70
N MET A 226 -23.06 -14.98 8.58
CA MET A 226 -23.26 -13.52 8.67
C MET A 226 -23.63 -12.88 7.34
N ASP A 227 -23.88 -13.67 6.29
CA ASP A 227 -24.14 -13.18 4.94
C ASP A 227 -22.99 -12.32 4.37
N VAL A 228 -21.75 -12.69 4.69
CA VAL A 228 -20.51 -12.12 4.15
C VAL A 228 -19.88 -13.12 3.20
N THR A 229 -19.50 -12.71 1.99
CA THR A 229 -18.89 -13.59 0.99
C THR A 229 -17.41 -13.80 1.32
N PRO A 230 -16.96 -15.01 1.72
CA PRO A 230 -15.54 -15.30 1.79
C PRO A 230 -14.96 -15.45 0.38
N MET A 231 -13.85 -14.79 0.12
CA MET A 231 -13.14 -14.81 -1.16
C MET A 231 -11.69 -15.16 -0.94
N HIS A 232 -11.12 -15.94 -1.85
CA HIS A 232 -9.70 -16.27 -1.84
C HIS A 232 -8.99 -15.76 -3.07
N GLY A 233 -7.72 -15.36 -2.90
CA GLY A 233 -6.85 -14.96 -3.98
C GLY A 233 -6.69 -16.10 -5.01
N LYS A 234 -6.66 -15.77 -6.30
CA LYS A 234 -6.35 -16.77 -7.32
C LYS A 234 -4.91 -17.24 -7.15
N PRO A 235 -4.65 -18.58 -7.11
CA PRO A 235 -3.29 -19.09 -7.07
C PRO A 235 -2.44 -18.50 -8.21
N GLY A 236 -1.25 -18.00 -7.89
CA GLY A 236 -0.34 -17.39 -8.86
C GLY A 236 -0.68 -15.97 -9.34
N HIS A 237 -1.71 -15.32 -8.78
CA HIS A 237 -2.06 -13.94 -9.08
C HIS A 237 -1.96 -13.04 -7.84
N PRO A 238 -0.76 -12.64 -7.39
CA PRO A 238 -0.54 -11.79 -6.21
C PRO A 238 -1.19 -10.40 -6.35
N GLN A 239 -1.56 -9.99 -7.56
CA GLN A 239 -2.20 -8.71 -7.85
C GLN A 239 -3.55 -8.49 -7.13
N THR A 240 -4.17 -9.55 -6.64
CA THR A 240 -5.47 -9.50 -5.96
C THR A 240 -5.35 -8.83 -4.58
N GLN A 241 -4.21 -8.96 -3.91
CA GLN A 241 -3.91 -8.39 -2.58
C GLN A 241 -2.89 -7.24 -2.61
N GLY A 242 -2.64 -6.66 -3.77
CA GLY A 242 -1.64 -5.60 -3.95
C GLY A 242 -1.84 -4.34 -3.07
N LYS A 243 -2.99 -4.19 -2.40
CA LYS A 243 -3.25 -3.12 -1.44
C LYS A 243 -2.71 -3.45 -0.07
N ASP A 244 -2.90 -4.68 0.40
CA ASP A 244 -2.29 -5.18 1.63
C ASP A 244 -0.77 -5.22 1.51
N GLU A 245 -0.24 -5.71 0.40
CA GLU A 245 1.20 -5.67 0.13
C GLU A 245 1.77 -4.24 0.22
N ARG A 246 1.04 -3.27 -0.34
CA ARG A 246 1.42 -1.85 -0.26
C ARG A 246 1.32 -1.30 1.15
N PHE A 247 0.30 -1.68 1.89
CA PHE A 247 0.14 -1.33 3.30
C PHE A 247 1.27 -1.94 4.14
N HIS A 248 1.54 -3.22 3.98
CA HIS A 248 2.61 -3.93 4.66
C HIS A 248 4.00 -3.33 4.37
N ARG A 249 4.24 -2.89 3.13
CA ARG A 249 5.46 -2.16 2.79
C ARG A 249 5.54 -0.84 3.56
N THR A 250 4.45 -0.08 3.59
CA THR A 250 4.38 1.19 4.31
C THR A 250 4.61 0.97 5.81
N LEU A 251 3.96 -0.02 6.42
CA LEU A 251 4.16 -0.39 7.82
C LEU A 251 5.62 -0.75 8.10
N LYS A 252 6.24 -1.55 7.22
CA LYS A 252 7.65 -1.93 7.36
C LYS A 252 8.57 -0.71 7.31
N GLU A 253 8.39 0.17 6.34
CA GLU A 253 9.26 1.32 6.10
C GLU A 253 9.05 2.45 7.12
N ASP A 254 7.81 2.71 7.52
CA ASP A 254 7.46 3.82 8.42
C ASP A 254 7.60 3.45 9.91
N LEU A 255 7.47 2.16 10.27
CA LEU A 255 7.53 1.71 11.66
C LEU A 255 8.59 0.63 11.91
N LEU A 256 8.46 -0.57 11.33
CA LEU A 256 9.22 -1.75 11.76
C LEU A 256 10.74 -1.64 11.52
N LEU A 257 11.19 -0.89 10.50
CA LEU A 257 12.62 -0.63 10.25
C LEU A 257 13.19 0.52 11.08
N ARG A 258 12.34 1.29 11.78
CA ARG A 258 12.75 2.48 12.51
C ARG A 258 12.92 2.24 14.01
N LYS A 259 12.10 1.36 14.55
CA LYS A 259 12.03 1.12 15.99
C LYS A 259 11.96 -0.37 16.27
N PRO A 260 12.93 -0.93 17.04
CA PRO A 260 12.79 -2.27 17.57
C PRO A 260 11.66 -2.28 18.61
N LEU A 261 10.76 -3.24 18.51
CA LEU A 261 9.62 -3.41 19.41
C LEU A 261 9.99 -4.45 20.49
N THR A 262 9.59 -4.21 21.72
CA THR A 262 10.01 -5.05 22.86
C THR A 262 9.09 -6.23 23.08
N ASP A 263 7.79 -6.03 23.03
CA ASP A 263 6.74 -7.03 23.27
C ASP A 263 5.46 -6.71 22.50
N LEU A 264 4.45 -7.56 22.65
CA LEU A 264 3.15 -7.40 21.96
C LEU A 264 2.38 -6.14 22.41
N ALA A 265 2.53 -5.72 23.66
CA ALA A 265 1.80 -4.55 24.15
C ALA A 265 2.38 -3.26 23.55
N GLU A 266 3.71 -3.14 23.49
CA GLU A 266 4.34 -2.03 22.76
C GLU A 266 4.05 -2.10 21.27
N ALA A 267 4.12 -3.29 20.68
CA ALA A 267 3.79 -3.47 19.27
C ALA A 267 2.37 -3.01 18.94
N GLN A 268 1.39 -3.34 19.79
CA GLN A 268 0.01 -2.90 19.60
C GLN A 268 -0.12 -1.38 19.71
N LYS A 269 0.52 -0.76 20.70
CA LYS A 269 0.51 0.70 20.86
C LYS A 269 1.05 1.40 19.61
N GLU A 270 2.20 0.98 19.12
CA GLU A 270 2.83 1.54 17.91
C GLU A 270 1.97 1.28 16.65
N PHE A 271 1.31 0.13 16.58
CA PHE A 271 0.37 -0.19 15.51
C PHE A 271 -0.86 0.72 15.53
N ASP A 272 -1.39 1.03 16.69
CA ASP A 272 -2.53 1.94 16.84
C ASP A 272 -2.16 3.37 16.41
N GLU A 273 -1.00 3.87 16.84
CA GLU A 273 -0.47 5.18 16.44
C GLU A 273 -0.21 5.23 14.92
N PHE A 274 0.39 4.18 14.35
CA PHE A 274 0.62 4.07 12.91
C PHE A 274 -0.70 4.04 12.15
N ARG A 275 -1.70 3.25 12.60
CA ARG A 275 -3.02 3.13 11.99
C ARG A 275 -3.77 4.46 12.00
N ASP A 276 -3.69 5.20 13.09
CA ASP A 276 -4.30 6.53 13.20
C ASP A 276 -3.68 7.51 12.19
N CYS A 277 -2.36 7.62 12.18
CA CYS A 277 -1.63 8.44 11.21
C CYS A 277 -1.94 8.01 9.76
N TYR A 278 -1.96 6.70 9.48
CA TYR A 278 -2.26 6.15 8.15
C TYR A 278 -3.65 6.54 7.66
N ASN A 279 -4.66 6.47 8.54
CA ASN A 279 -6.04 6.75 8.22
C ASN A 279 -6.37 8.24 8.15
N HIS A 280 -5.80 9.06 9.04
CA HIS A 280 -6.24 10.43 9.25
C HIS A 280 -5.25 11.51 8.79
N GLU A 281 -3.97 11.17 8.65
CA GLU A 281 -2.95 12.18 8.32
C GLU A 281 -2.19 11.88 7.02
N ARG A 282 -2.01 10.60 6.67
CA ARG A 282 -1.19 10.20 5.53
C ARG A 282 -1.91 10.43 4.20
N PRO A 283 -1.43 11.33 3.31
CA PRO A 283 -2.00 11.50 1.98
C PRO A 283 -1.73 10.29 1.08
N HIS A 284 -2.75 9.82 0.37
CA HIS A 284 -2.69 8.66 -0.51
C HIS A 284 -2.78 9.04 -1.98
N GLY A 285 -1.76 8.72 -2.77
CA GLY A 285 -1.77 9.00 -4.21
C GLY A 285 -2.87 8.28 -5.00
N ALA A 286 -3.47 7.22 -4.43
CA ALA A 286 -4.61 6.53 -5.02
C ALA A 286 -5.95 7.22 -4.76
N LEU A 287 -5.97 8.16 -3.80
CA LEU A 287 -7.13 8.94 -3.36
C LEU A 287 -6.90 10.44 -3.66
N GLU A 288 -6.21 10.75 -4.74
CA GLU A 288 -5.89 12.14 -5.14
C GLU A 288 -5.20 12.96 -4.03
N LEU A 289 -4.38 12.29 -3.23
CA LEU A 289 -3.72 12.81 -2.04
C LEU A 289 -4.65 13.12 -0.86
N ASP A 290 -5.88 12.63 -0.85
CA ASP A 290 -6.70 12.63 0.35
C ASP A 290 -6.28 11.53 1.32
N VAL A 291 -6.76 11.64 2.56
CA VAL A 291 -6.59 10.63 3.61
C VAL A 291 -7.72 9.58 3.54
N PRO A 292 -7.46 8.31 3.89
CA PRO A 292 -8.45 7.24 3.84
C PRO A 292 -9.76 7.54 4.58
N ALA A 293 -9.69 8.20 5.73
CA ALA A 293 -10.85 8.53 6.55
C ALA A 293 -11.89 9.41 5.85
N LYS A 294 -11.50 10.23 4.87
CA LYS A 294 -12.45 11.02 4.07
C LYS A 294 -13.29 10.17 3.12
N HIS A 295 -12.79 9.01 2.74
CA HIS A 295 -13.40 8.09 1.77
C HIS A 295 -14.05 6.87 2.42
N TYR A 296 -13.93 6.70 3.75
CA TYR A 296 -14.51 5.60 4.49
C TYR A 296 -15.75 6.02 5.27
N ARG A 297 -16.70 5.12 5.36
CA ARG A 297 -17.85 5.21 6.27
C ARG A 297 -18.20 3.81 6.76
N PRO A 298 -18.53 3.63 8.05
CA PRO A 298 -18.96 2.34 8.60
C PRO A 298 -20.10 1.72 7.82
N SER A 299 -20.14 0.41 7.78
CA SER A 299 -21.23 -0.35 7.15
C SER A 299 -22.54 -0.16 7.93
N ARG A 300 -23.66 -0.10 7.18
CA ARG A 300 -24.99 -0.10 7.78
C ARG A 300 -25.43 -1.50 8.21
N ARG A 301 -24.75 -2.53 7.70
CA ARG A 301 -25.00 -3.93 8.05
C ARG A 301 -24.40 -4.19 9.43
N LYS A 302 -25.23 -4.56 10.39
CA LYS A 302 -24.81 -4.84 11.76
C LYS A 302 -24.34 -6.28 11.89
N VAL A 303 -23.43 -6.54 12.81
CA VAL A 303 -23.04 -7.89 13.18
C VAL A 303 -24.24 -8.61 13.82
N VAL A 304 -24.37 -9.88 13.48
CA VAL A 304 -25.33 -10.76 14.16
C VAL A 304 -24.61 -11.46 15.30
N GLU A 305 -24.98 -11.14 16.52
CA GLU A 305 -24.49 -11.86 17.69
C GLU A 305 -24.90 -13.33 17.59
N ASN A 306 -23.91 -14.23 17.69
CA ASN A 306 -24.14 -15.68 17.57
C ASN A 306 -24.91 -16.07 16.29
N PRO A 307 -24.28 -15.95 15.11
CA PRO A 307 -24.93 -16.29 13.87
C PRO A 307 -25.40 -17.74 13.90
N THR A 308 -26.69 -17.93 13.63
CA THR A 308 -27.36 -19.24 13.65
C THR A 308 -27.21 -19.95 12.30
N GLU A 309 -27.54 -21.26 12.31
CA GLU A 309 -27.69 -21.99 11.07
C GLU A 309 -28.74 -21.32 10.17
N PRO A 310 -28.54 -21.35 8.84
CA PRO A 310 -29.52 -20.81 7.90
C PRO A 310 -30.89 -21.48 8.08
N GLU A 311 -31.94 -20.67 8.09
CA GLU A 311 -33.31 -21.16 8.05
C GLU A 311 -33.71 -21.48 6.61
N TYR A 312 -34.41 -22.57 6.44
CA TYR A 312 -34.88 -23.03 5.13
C TYR A 312 -36.41 -23.18 5.12
N ASP A 313 -37.07 -22.68 4.08
CA ASP A 313 -38.50 -22.85 3.94
C ASP A 313 -38.92 -24.32 3.85
N SER A 314 -40.14 -24.62 4.29
CA SER A 314 -40.74 -25.95 4.17
C SER A 314 -40.87 -26.30 2.68
N GLY A 315 -40.39 -27.48 2.32
CA GLY A 315 -40.44 -28.00 0.94
C GLY A 315 -39.10 -27.93 0.19
N LYS A 316 -38.06 -27.32 0.74
CA LYS A 316 -36.71 -27.36 0.17
C LYS A 316 -36.09 -28.75 0.32
N ASN A 317 -35.36 -29.18 -0.71
CA ASN A 317 -34.68 -30.48 -0.72
C ASN A 317 -33.38 -30.40 0.09
N LEU A 318 -33.49 -30.68 1.40
CA LEU A 318 -32.37 -30.58 2.33
C LEU A 318 -31.64 -31.93 2.48
N ARG A 319 -30.33 -31.83 2.64
CA ARG A 319 -29.46 -32.96 3.00
C ARG A 319 -28.59 -32.57 4.18
N LYS A 320 -28.53 -33.44 5.16
CA LYS A 320 -27.63 -33.30 6.32
C LYS A 320 -26.26 -33.82 5.95
N VAL A 321 -25.22 -33.06 6.26
CA VAL A 321 -23.82 -33.50 6.14
C VAL A 321 -23.52 -34.48 7.26
N ASN A 322 -22.94 -35.62 6.93
CA ASN A 322 -22.67 -36.70 7.87
C ASN A 322 -21.43 -36.43 8.74
N CYS A 323 -21.14 -37.31 9.68
CA CYS A 323 -20.02 -37.25 10.62
C CYS A 323 -18.61 -37.27 9.96
N CYS A 324 -18.51 -37.50 8.68
CA CYS A 324 -17.27 -37.50 7.91
C CYS A 324 -17.22 -36.36 6.86
N GLY A 325 -18.09 -35.36 6.96
CA GLY A 325 -18.10 -34.21 6.06
C GLY A 325 -18.70 -34.47 4.67
N TYR A 326 -19.44 -35.56 4.46
CA TYR A 326 -20.06 -35.88 3.19
C TYR A 326 -21.55 -35.56 3.14
N VAL A 327 -22.01 -35.12 1.98
CA VAL A 327 -23.42 -35.01 1.61
C VAL A 327 -23.79 -36.13 0.66
N SER A 328 -24.97 -36.78 0.86
CA SER A 328 -25.45 -37.85 0.00
C SER A 328 -26.48 -37.32 -1.01
N VAL A 329 -26.21 -37.53 -2.31
CA VAL A 329 -27.07 -37.14 -3.42
C VAL A 329 -27.22 -38.34 -4.38
N TYR A 330 -28.44 -38.81 -4.60
CA TYR A 330 -28.74 -39.98 -5.48
C TYR A 330 -27.82 -41.18 -5.20
N LYS A 331 -27.72 -41.61 -3.92
CA LYS A 331 -26.91 -42.74 -3.45
C LYS A 331 -25.38 -42.57 -3.63
N LYS A 332 -24.91 -41.42 -4.11
CA LYS A 332 -23.48 -41.05 -4.15
C LYS A 332 -23.13 -40.10 -3.01
N ARG A 333 -21.88 -40.14 -2.56
CA ARG A 333 -21.36 -39.29 -1.50
C ARG A 333 -20.37 -38.28 -2.09
N TYR A 334 -20.56 -37.01 -1.72
CA TYR A 334 -19.70 -35.90 -2.14
C TYR A 334 -19.11 -35.27 -0.90
N TYR A 335 -17.79 -35.16 -0.83
CA TYR A 335 -17.10 -34.56 0.27
C TYR A 335 -17.22 -33.04 0.19
N LEU A 336 -17.70 -32.41 1.24
CA LEU A 336 -17.74 -30.95 1.35
C LEU A 336 -16.64 -30.43 2.27
N SER A 337 -16.71 -30.78 3.55
CA SER A 337 -15.75 -30.41 4.59
C SER A 337 -16.22 -30.97 5.95
N GLU A 338 -15.28 -31.21 6.86
CA GLU A 338 -15.57 -31.48 8.26
C GLU A 338 -16.28 -30.32 8.96
N SER A 339 -15.99 -29.08 8.55
CA SER A 339 -16.63 -27.87 9.09
C SER A 339 -18.14 -27.80 8.80
N PHE A 340 -18.64 -28.58 7.86
CA PHE A 340 -20.08 -28.72 7.58
C PHE A 340 -20.76 -29.88 8.34
N ILE A 341 -20.04 -30.64 9.14
CA ILE A 341 -20.64 -31.78 9.88
C ILE A 341 -21.89 -31.33 10.65
N GLY A 342 -22.98 -32.09 10.44
CA GLY A 342 -24.26 -31.80 11.12
C GLY A 342 -25.13 -30.71 10.50
N LYS A 343 -24.58 -29.89 9.58
CA LYS A 343 -25.29 -28.79 8.93
C LYS A 343 -26.17 -29.29 7.79
N TYR A 344 -27.20 -28.50 7.45
CA TYR A 344 -28.12 -28.81 6.35
C TYR A 344 -27.73 -28.02 5.11
N ILE A 345 -27.74 -28.69 3.95
CA ILE A 345 -27.44 -28.13 2.64
C ILE A 345 -28.67 -28.31 1.75
N GLU A 346 -29.12 -27.25 1.10
CA GLU A 346 -30.18 -27.29 0.08
C GLU A 346 -29.62 -27.85 -1.23
N LEU A 347 -30.32 -28.80 -1.84
CA LEU A 347 -30.09 -29.25 -3.22
C LEU A 347 -31.03 -28.50 -4.14
N ARG A 348 -30.48 -27.56 -4.93
CA ARG A 348 -31.23 -26.72 -5.87
C ARG A 348 -30.99 -27.20 -7.29
N PRO A 349 -32.00 -27.67 -8.02
CA PRO A 349 -31.87 -27.99 -9.43
C PRO A 349 -31.52 -26.73 -10.23
N LEU A 350 -30.60 -26.89 -11.18
CA LEU A 350 -30.25 -25.89 -12.20
C LEU A 350 -30.72 -26.36 -13.57
N GLU A 351 -30.39 -25.65 -14.62
CA GLU A 351 -30.69 -26.10 -15.99
C GLU A 351 -29.94 -27.41 -16.34
N GLY A 352 -30.65 -28.34 -17.03
CA GLY A 352 -30.10 -29.63 -17.39
C GLY A 352 -29.92 -30.55 -16.17
N ASP A 353 -28.86 -31.38 -16.21
CA ASP A 353 -28.53 -32.35 -15.14
C ASP A 353 -27.60 -31.77 -14.05
N LEU A 354 -27.68 -30.45 -13.82
CA LEU A 354 -26.86 -29.73 -12.82
C LEU A 354 -27.64 -29.53 -11.51
N LEU A 355 -26.94 -29.76 -10.39
CA LEU A 355 -27.43 -29.47 -9.04
C LEU A 355 -26.48 -28.50 -8.35
N ALA A 356 -27.01 -27.42 -7.81
CA ALA A 356 -26.29 -26.54 -6.87
C ALA A 356 -26.47 -27.08 -5.44
N LEU A 357 -25.38 -27.07 -4.68
CA LEU A 357 -25.39 -27.24 -3.25
C LEU A 357 -25.35 -25.85 -2.61
N VAL A 358 -26.35 -25.54 -1.81
CA VAL A 358 -26.56 -24.19 -1.27
C VAL A 358 -26.58 -24.22 0.24
N TYR A 359 -25.79 -23.32 0.85
CA TYR A 359 -25.81 -23.07 2.28
C TYR A 359 -26.22 -21.60 2.54
N GLY A 360 -27.42 -21.44 3.12
CA GLY A 360 -28.02 -20.11 3.26
C GLY A 360 -28.17 -19.38 1.92
N ASN A 361 -27.50 -18.24 1.78
CA ASN A 361 -27.50 -17.45 0.56
C ASN A 361 -26.34 -17.76 -0.40
N PHE A 362 -25.62 -18.86 -0.17
CA PHE A 362 -24.39 -19.15 -0.91
C PHE A 362 -24.47 -20.50 -1.62
N GLU A 363 -24.22 -20.48 -2.91
CA GLU A 363 -23.89 -21.69 -3.65
C GLU A 363 -22.44 -22.07 -3.32
N ILE A 364 -22.28 -23.26 -2.75
CA ILE A 364 -20.99 -23.76 -2.25
C ILE A 364 -20.37 -24.82 -3.15
N ALA A 365 -21.18 -25.52 -3.93
CA ALA A 365 -20.68 -26.55 -4.86
C ALA A 365 -21.70 -26.80 -5.97
N ARG A 366 -21.24 -27.43 -7.06
CA ARG A 366 -22.07 -27.98 -8.15
C ARG A 366 -21.78 -29.41 -8.39
N ILE A 367 -22.85 -30.16 -8.69
CA ILE A 367 -22.77 -31.53 -9.16
C ILE A 367 -23.33 -31.60 -10.57
N ASP A 368 -22.55 -32.08 -11.50
CA ASP A 368 -22.97 -32.45 -12.83
C ASP A 368 -23.30 -33.99 -12.79
N LEU A 369 -24.58 -34.33 -12.92
CA LEU A 369 -25.05 -35.70 -12.81
C LEU A 369 -24.70 -36.51 -14.06
N GLU A 370 -24.70 -35.89 -15.25
CA GLU A 370 -24.37 -36.51 -16.53
C GLU A 370 -22.84 -36.77 -16.60
N ALA A 371 -22.04 -35.71 -16.46
CA ALA A 371 -20.58 -35.80 -16.49
C ALA A 371 -19.98 -36.43 -15.22
N LYS A 372 -20.81 -36.72 -14.18
CA LYS A 372 -20.39 -37.25 -12.88
C LYS A 372 -19.29 -36.40 -12.22
N LYS A 373 -19.29 -35.10 -12.46
CA LYS A 373 -18.30 -34.15 -11.97
C LYS A 373 -18.84 -33.42 -10.74
N PHE A 374 -17.96 -33.23 -9.75
CA PHE A 374 -18.23 -32.43 -8.57
C PHE A 374 -17.24 -31.25 -8.53
N ASP A 375 -17.75 -30.03 -8.53
CA ASP A 375 -16.97 -28.81 -8.43
C ASP A 375 -17.32 -28.16 -7.09
N SER A 376 -16.41 -28.24 -6.14
CA SER A 376 -16.44 -27.50 -4.87
C SER A 376 -15.44 -26.35 -4.92
N ARG A 377 -15.56 -25.37 -4.04
CA ARG A 377 -14.65 -24.21 -3.87
C ARG A 377 -14.97 -22.95 -4.67
N LYS A 378 -16.12 -22.85 -5.31
CA LYS A 378 -16.56 -21.58 -5.87
C LYS A 378 -17.76 -21.08 -5.08
N ILE A 379 -17.53 -20.26 -4.08
CA ILE A 379 -18.59 -19.63 -3.30
C ILE A 379 -19.18 -18.49 -4.12
N TYR A 380 -20.43 -18.61 -4.48
CA TYR A 380 -21.18 -17.56 -5.16
C TYR A 380 -22.36 -17.14 -4.28
N ARG A 381 -22.45 -15.86 -3.96
CA ARG A 381 -23.66 -15.33 -3.34
C ARG A 381 -24.79 -15.37 -4.34
N ILE A 382 -25.88 -16.03 -3.98
CA ILE A 382 -27.09 -16.06 -4.79
C ILE A 382 -27.76 -14.70 -4.65
N ARG A 383 -27.83 -13.94 -5.73
CA ARG A 383 -28.62 -12.71 -5.76
C ARG A 383 -30.08 -13.16 -5.81
N ASN A 384 -30.88 -12.81 -4.82
CA ASN A 384 -32.34 -12.87 -4.95
C ASN A 384 -32.70 -11.90 -6.08
N VAL A 385 -33.22 -12.44 -7.19
CA VAL A 385 -33.78 -11.67 -8.32
C VAL A 385 -35.09 -11.06 -7.86
#